data_f75bf740b89a52e971c0309f6a70730b
#
_entry.id   f75bf740b89a52e971c0309f6a70730b
#
_cell.length_a   1.000
_cell.length_b   1.000
_cell.length_c   1.000
_cell.angle_alpha   90.00
_cell.angle_beta   90.00
_cell.angle_gamma   90.00
#
_symmetry.space_group_name_H-M   'P 1'
#
loop_
_entity.id
_entity.type
_entity.pdbx_description
1 polymer ?
#
loop_
_entity_poly.entity_id
_entity_poly.type
_entity_poly.pdbx_seq_one_letter_code
_entity_poly.pdbx_strand_id
1 'polypeptide(L)'
;MFKRILIANRGEIAVRVFRACRELEIEPVVVYSQADREALHVQLAEQAYCIGPARSADSYLNVNAILTVAQAAGCDAIHPGYGFLSENADFADACEAAGITFIGPSGDVIRAMGNKAAARKLMQSAGVPVVPGSDGAVDTAEQAKALADSIGYPVLIKASAGGGGRGMRRVYEPEQLIPLFEEARSESLACFGSGEMYLEKLIVNPRHIEFQIMADGQGHVIQLGDRDCSIQRRNQKLLEESPSKALTPELRERMGAAAVAAARAAGYVNAGTIEFVLAPDGQFY
;
A
#
# COMPACT_ATOMS: atom_id res chain seq x y z
N MET A 1 28.17 0.04 2.05
CA MET A 1 27.34 -0.91 2.83
C MET A 1 27.03 -0.23 4.15
N PHE A 2 25.80 -0.31 4.64
CA PHE A 2 25.41 0.26 5.93
C PHE A 2 26.18 -0.42 7.06
N LYS A 3 26.52 0.33 8.10
CA LYS A 3 27.15 -0.21 9.32
C LYS A 3 26.14 -0.40 10.44
N ARG A 4 25.15 0.51 10.52
CA ARG A 4 24.15 0.52 11.59
C ARG A 4 22.77 0.92 11.07
N ILE A 5 21.78 0.10 11.36
CA ILE A 5 20.39 0.33 10.92
C ILE A 5 19.48 0.44 12.13
N LEU A 6 18.71 1.52 12.23
CA LEU A 6 17.61 1.62 13.18
C LEU A 6 16.38 0.91 12.62
N ILE A 7 15.77 0.06 13.43
CA ILE A 7 14.52 -0.67 13.10
C ILE A 7 13.35 0.08 13.71
N ALA A 8 12.65 0.87 12.89
CA ALA A 8 11.52 1.71 13.31
C ALA A 8 10.19 0.94 13.34
N ASN A 9 10.18 -0.21 13.99
CA ASN A 9 9.00 -1.06 14.11
C ASN A 9 9.09 -1.94 15.37
N ARG A 10 8.11 -2.83 15.57
CA ARG A 10 7.98 -3.72 16.72
C ARG A 10 7.58 -5.13 16.30
N GLY A 11 7.47 -6.04 17.28
CA GLY A 11 6.92 -7.37 17.06
C GLY A 11 7.77 -8.24 16.13
N GLU A 12 7.11 -9.08 15.35
CA GLU A 12 7.78 -10.09 14.52
C GLU A 12 8.61 -9.46 13.39
N ILE A 13 8.13 -8.34 12.79
CA ILE A 13 8.88 -7.69 11.71
C ILE A 13 10.18 -7.07 12.23
N ALA A 14 10.19 -6.50 13.43
CA ALA A 14 11.41 -6.01 14.03
C ALA A 14 12.41 -7.13 14.24
N VAL A 15 11.98 -8.30 14.72
CA VAL A 15 12.82 -9.51 14.84
C VAL A 15 13.32 -9.99 13.47
N ARG A 16 12.47 -9.95 12.44
CA ARG A 16 12.84 -10.35 11.07
C ARG A 16 13.95 -9.47 10.51
N VAL A 17 13.78 -8.14 10.63
CA VAL A 17 14.79 -7.17 10.18
C VAL A 17 16.08 -7.29 11.02
N PHE A 18 15.94 -7.45 12.34
CA PHE A 18 17.07 -7.67 13.25
C PHE A 18 17.95 -8.84 12.80
N ARG A 19 17.33 -9.99 12.50
CA ARG A 19 18.03 -11.17 12.01
C ARG A 19 18.75 -10.91 10.68
N ALA A 20 18.09 -10.25 9.74
CA ALA A 20 18.72 -9.89 8.47
C ALA A 20 19.93 -8.97 8.65
N CYS A 21 19.85 -7.99 9.54
CA CYS A 21 21.01 -7.15 9.87
C CYS A 21 22.18 -7.97 10.39
N ARG A 22 21.91 -8.89 11.32
CA ARG A 22 22.97 -9.77 11.90
C ARG A 22 23.59 -10.69 10.85
N GLU A 23 22.80 -11.26 9.95
CA GLU A 23 23.28 -12.09 8.83
C GLU A 23 24.17 -11.32 7.85
N LEU A 24 23.94 -10.01 7.72
CA LEU A 24 24.70 -9.10 6.86
C LEU A 24 25.83 -8.36 7.59
N GLU A 25 26.11 -8.72 8.84
CA GLU A 25 27.12 -8.06 9.70
C GLU A 25 26.84 -6.56 9.88
N ILE A 26 25.56 -6.17 9.88
CA ILE A 26 25.09 -4.81 10.16
C ILE A 26 24.61 -4.74 11.61
N GLU A 27 25.01 -3.71 12.34
CA GLU A 27 24.57 -3.49 13.72
C GLU A 27 23.11 -3.02 13.76
N PRO A 28 22.16 -3.81 14.34
CA PRO A 28 20.77 -3.39 14.47
C PRO A 28 20.58 -2.56 15.75
N VAL A 29 19.96 -1.39 15.60
CA VAL A 29 19.46 -0.56 16.71
C VAL A 29 17.94 -0.69 16.73
N VAL A 30 17.35 -1.04 17.87
CA VAL A 30 15.89 -1.20 17.97
C VAL A 30 15.28 -0.08 18.82
N VAL A 31 14.03 0.23 18.51
CA VAL A 31 13.21 1.14 19.32
C VAL A 31 12.03 0.39 19.91
N TYR A 32 11.51 0.87 21.05
CA TYR A 32 10.36 0.29 21.70
C TYR A 32 9.54 1.32 22.47
N SER A 33 8.21 1.08 22.55
CA SER A 33 7.36 1.80 23.50
C SER A 33 7.49 1.19 24.90
N GLN A 34 7.09 1.92 25.94
CA GLN A 34 7.10 1.40 27.31
C GLN A 34 6.39 0.04 27.46
N ALA A 35 5.32 -0.18 26.67
CA ALA A 35 4.57 -1.45 26.69
C ALA A 35 5.35 -2.62 26.09
N ASP A 36 6.30 -2.35 25.20
CA ASP A 36 7.08 -3.38 24.48
C ASP A 36 8.45 -3.65 25.10
N ARG A 37 8.72 -3.14 26.30
CA ARG A 37 10.03 -3.28 26.99
C ARG A 37 10.52 -4.72 27.07
N GLU A 38 9.61 -5.67 27.27
CA GLU A 38 9.93 -7.09 27.39
C GLU A 38 9.75 -7.86 26.06
N ALA A 39 9.55 -7.15 24.94
CA ALA A 39 9.35 -7.78 23.65
C ALA A 39 10.64 -8.41 23.13
N LEU A 40 10.51 -9.49 22.35
CA LEU A 40 11.64 -10.29 21.87
C LEU A 40 12.69 -9.47 21.12
N HIS A 41 12.29 -8.52 20.26
CA HIS A 41 13.23 -7.69 19.53
C HIS A 41 14.10 -6.81 20.45
N VAL A 42 13.56 -6.42 21.62
CA VAL A 42 14.30 -5.66 22.64
C VAL A 42 15.29 -6.56 23.37
N GLN A 43 14.86 -7.77 23.74
CA GLN A 43 15.70 -8.74 24.42
C GLN A 43 16.90 -9.21 23.58
N LEU A 44 16.74 -9.27 22.26
CA LEU A 44 17.79 -9.69 21.33
C LEU A 44 18.81 -8.59 21.03
N ALA A 45 18.46 -7.32 21.25
CA ALA A 45 19.24 -6.18 20.82
C ALA A 45 20.30 -5.78 21.86
N GLU A 46 21.50 -5.45 21.40
CA GLU A 46 22.55 -4.82 22.21
C GLU A 46 22.25 -3.33 22.45
N GLN A 47 21.57 -2.68 21.49
CA GLN A 47 21.13 -1.29 21.56
C GLN A 47 19.62 -1.19 21.38
N ALA A 48 18.92 -0.81 22.43
CA ALA A 48 17.48 -0.65 22.46
C ALA A 48 17.09 0.67 23.15
N TYR A 49 16.24 1.46 22.51
CA TYR A 49 15.86 2.78 22.99
C TYR A 49 14.35 2.90 23.18
N CYS A 50 13.93 3.38 24.35
CA CYS A 50 12.53 3.69 24.60
C CYS A 50 12.16 5.02 23.92
N ILE A 51 11.18 4.98 23.01
CA ILE A 51 10.75 6.15 22.22
C ILE A 51 9.44 6.79 22.71
N GLY A 52 8.89 6.31 23.80
CA GLY A 52 7.69 6.91 24.40
C GLY A 52 6.75 5.90 25.06
N PRO A 53 5.54 6.38 25.47
CA PRO A 53 4.54 5.55 26.14
C PRO A 53 3.93 4.52 25.19
N ALA A 54 2.98 3.72 25.72
CA ALA A 54 2.36 2.60 24.99
C ALA A 54 1.59 3.00 23.72
N ARG A 55 1.04 4.23 23.70
CA ARG A 55 0.25 4.72 22.57
C ARG A 55 1.14 4.95 21.35
N SER A 56 0.78 4.37 20.20
CA SER A 56 1.58 4.47 18.97
C SER A 56 1.80 5.90 18.49
N ALA A 57 0.82 6.78 18.65
CA ALA A 57 0.94 8.19 18.30
C ALA A 57 2.07 8.90 19.05
N ASP A 58 2.37 8.46 20.25
CA ASP A 58 3.36 9.07 21.14
C ASP A 58 4.71 8.30 21.14
N SER A 59 4.81 7.24 20.34
CA SER A 59 6.00 6.38 20.23
C SER A 59 6.33 6.03 18.77
N TYR A 60 5.78 4.96 18.20
CA TYR A 60 6.12 4.45 16.86
C TYR A 60 5.70 5.37 15.70
N LEU A 61 4.80 6.32 15.92
CA LEU A 61 4.41 7.37 14.97
C LEU A 61 5.08 8.72 15.29
N ASN A 62 5.93 8.79 16.30
CA ASN A 62 6.66 9.99 16.66
C ASN A 62 7.96 10.09 15.85
N VAL A 63 7.89 10.75 14.71
CA VAL A 63 9.01 10.98 13.80
C VAL A 63 10.24 11.57 14.51
N ASN A 64 10.03 12.59 15.35
CA ASN A 64 11.13 13.27 16.05
C ASN A 64 11.86 12.34 17.01
N ALA A 65 11.14 11.52 17.79
CA ALA A 65 11.74 10.57 18.71
C ALA A 65 12.59 9.52 17.96
N ILE A 66 12.06 8.99 16.85
CA ILE A 66 12.76 7.99 16.03
C ILE A 66 14.03 8.59 15.41
N LEU A 67 13.95 9.76 14.80
CA LEU A 67 15.10 10.44 14.19
C LEU A 67 16.16 10.83 15.24
N THR A 68 15.73 11.29 16.42
CA THR A 68 16.65 11.60 17.53
C THR A 68 17.45 10.37 17.94
N VAL A 69 16.79 9.21 18.08
CA VAL A 69 17.49 7.95 18.39
C VAL A 69 18.44 7.55 17.26
N ALA A 70 18.01 7.64 16.00
CA ALA A 70 18.83 7.28 14.86
C ALA A 70 20.13 8.11 14.79
N GLN A 71 20.01 9.43 14.99
CA GLN A 71 21.15 10.34 15.04
C GLN A 71 22.06 10.08 16.25
N ALA A 72 21.48 9.95 17.45
CA ALA A 72 22.24 9.71 18.67
C ALA A 72 22.99 8.37 18.67
N ALA A 73 22.38 7.34 18.06
CA ALA A 73 23.01 6.03 17.88
C ALA A 73 23.94 5.97 16.66
N GLY A 74 24.03 7.02 15.84
CA GLY A 74 24.87 7.07 14.65
C GLY A 74 24.45 6.06 13.58
N CYS A 75 23.13 5.95 13.32
CA CYS A 75 22.60 5.04 12.32
C CYS A 75 22.77 5.62 10.90
N ASP A 76 23.19 4.78 9.95
CA ASP A 76 23.32 5.13 8.54
C ASP A 76 21.96 5.08 7.82
N ALA A 77 21.06 4.23 8.32
CA ALA A 77 19.77 4.00 7.71
C ALA A 77 18.67 3.67 8.72
N ILE A 78 17.42 3.81 8.29
CA ILE A 78 16.23 3.41 9.05
C ILE A 78 15.44 2.41 8.21
N HIS A 79 15.11 1.25 8.79
CA HIS A 79 14.18 0.29 8.23
C HIS A 79 12.82 0.43 8.91
N PRO A 80 11.77 0.89 8.21
CA PRO A 80 10.46 1.14 8.81
C PRO A 80 9.64 -0.13 9.03
N GLY A 81 10.05 -1.27 8.46
CA GLY A 81 9.21 -2.46 8.40
C GLY A 81 7.98 -2.25 7.52
N TYR A 82 6.82 -2.63 8.01
CA TYR A 82 5.51 -2.35 7.40
C TYR A 82 4.55 -1.72 8.44
N GLY A 83 3.50 -1.03 7.97
CA GLY A 83 2.63 -0.24 8.86
C GLY A 83 3.36 0.96 9.47
N PHE A 84 2.81 1.56 10.51
CA PHE A 84 3.35 2.76 11.16
C PHE A 84 3.81 3.84 10.17
N LEU A 85 5.11 4.09 10.06
CA LEU A 85 5.69 5.13 9.21
C LEU A 85 6.23 4.62 7.87
N SER A 86 6.02 3.34 7.53
CA SER A 86 6.55 2.77 6.28
C SER A 86 5.98 3.41 5.01
N GLU A 87 4.76 3.94 5.08
CA GLU A 87 4.08 4.62 3.98
C GLU A 87 3.88 6.12 4.26
N ASN A 88 4.72 6.68 5.14
CA ASN A 88 4.67 8.09 5.48
C ASN A 88 5.73 8.86 4.68
N ALA A 89 5.28 9.67 3.71
CA ALA A 89 6.16 10.44 2.84
C ALA A 89 6.98 11.48 3.61
N ASP A 90 6.38 12.15 4.59
CA ASP A 90 7.06 13.18 5.37
C ASP A 90 8.17 12.58 6.26
N PHE A 91 7.98 11.34 6.70
CA PHE A 91 9.02 10.61 7.42
C PHE A 91 10.20 10.23 6.51
N ALA A 92 9.92 9.76 5.29
CA ALA A 92 10.97 9.48 4.31
C ALA A 92 11.79 10.73 3.99
N ASP A 93 11.14 11.87 3.75
CA ASP A 93 11.79 13.15 3.51
C ASP A 93 12.59 13.63 4.74
N ALA A 94 12.05 13.44 5.94
CA ALA A 94 12.75 13.82 7.17
C ALA A 94 14.01 12.96 7.42
N CYS A 95 14.00 11.68 7.05
CA CYS A 95 15.18 10.82 7.07
C CYS A 95 16.25 11.36 6.10
N GLU A 96 15.86 11.67 4.85
CA GLU A 96 16.76 12.22 3.83
C GLU A 96 17.36 13.56 4.28
N ALA A 97 16.54 14.46 4.80
CA ALA A 97 16.98 15.76 5.32
C ALA A 97 17.95 15.62 6.52
N ALA A 98 17.84 14.53 7.28
CA ALA A 98 18.73 14.20 8.38
C ALA A 98 20.03 13.48 7.92
N GLY A 99 20.20 13.20 6.62
CA GLY A 99 21.32 12.45 6.07
C GLY A 99 21.27 10.94 6.40
N ILE A 100 20.09 10.42 6.72
CA ILE A 100 19.86 9.00 7.08
C ILE A 100 19.07 8.36 5.94
N THR A 101 19.55 7.23 5.41
CA THR A 101 18.85 6.52 4.33
C THR A 101 17.55 5.89 4.84
N PHE A 102 16.43 6.27 4.25
CA PHE A 102 15.17 5.54 4.44
C PHE A 102 15.18 4.27 3.58
N ILE A 103 15.07 3.09 4.19
CA ILE A 103 15.02 1.81 3.47
C ILE A 103 13.59 1.60 2.97
N GLY A 104 13.31 2.13 1.79
CA GLY A 104 12.00 2.16 1.14
C GLY A 104 12.00 3.07 -0.09
N PRO A 105 10.83 3.32 -0.69
CA PRO A 105 10.69 4.30 -1.75
C PRO A 105 10.85 5.74 -1.23
N SER A 106 11.13 6.68 -2.12
CA SER A 106 11.22 8.11 -1.75
C SER A 106 9.86 8.68 -1.33
N GLY A 107 9.88 9.80 -0.59
CA GLY A 107 8.67 10.49 -0.18
C GLY A 107 7.78 10.87 -1.38
N ASP A 108 8.38 11.26 -2.52
CA ASP A 108 7.63 11.57 -3.75
C ASP A 108 6.89 10.36 -4.32
N VAL A 109 7.53 9.20 -4.33
CA VAL A 109 6.88 7.94 -4.77
C VAL A 109 5.75 7.56 -3.82
N ILE A 110 5.95 7.67 -2.51
CA ILE A 110 4.91 7.39 -1.51
C ILE A 110 3.70 8.32 -1.72
N ARG A 111 3.92 9.62 -1.91
CA ARG A 111 2.85 10.60 -2.17
C ARG A 111 2.11 10.32 -3.48
N ALA A 112 2.85 10.05 -4.55
CA ALA A 112 2.27 9.77 -5.87
C ALA A 112 1.38 8.51 -5.84
N MET A 113 1.86 7.44 -5.20
CA MET A 113 1.11 6.19 -5.09
C MET A 113 -0.02 6.25 -4.05
N GLY A 114 0.10 7.11 -3.03
CA GLY A 114 -0.96 7.37 -2.06
C GLY A 114 -2.16 8.13 -2.65
N ASN A 115 -1.98 8.86 -3.75
CA ASN A 115 -3.06 9.55 -4.45
C ASN A 115 -3.67 8.63 -5.52
N LYS A 116 -4.86 8.08 -5.24
CA LYS A 116 -5.54 7.09 -6.09
C LYS A 116 -5.74 7.57 -7.53
N ALA A 117 -6.11 8.84 -7.74
CA ALA A 117 -6.35 9.38 -9.09
C ALA A 117 -5.04 9.55 -9.87
N ALA A 118 -3.99 10.06 -9.22
CA ALA A 118 -2.67 10.20 -9.82
C ALA A 118 -2.05 8.83 -10.14
N ALA A 119 -2.12 7.89 -9.18
CA ALA A 119 -1.64 6.52 -9.36
C ALA A 119 -2.34 5.82 -10.52
N ARG A 120 -3.69 5.94 -10.64
CA ARG A 120 -4.45 5.39 -11.75
C ARG A 120 -4.00 5.94 -13.10
N LYS A 121 -3.85 7.26 -13.23
CA LYS A 121 -3.37 7.90 -14.47
C LYS A 121 -1.95 7.44 -14.84
N LEU A 122 -1.08 7.33 -13.84
CA LEU A 122 0.28 6.84 -14.04
C LEU A 122 0.27 5.39 -14.56
N MET A 123 -0.54 4.51 -13.97
CA MET A 123 -0.66 3.12 -14.41
C MET A 123 -1.21 3.04 -15.84
N GLN A 124 -2.23 3.81 -16.18
CA GLN A 124 -2.78 3.87 -17.54
C GLN A 124 -1.72 4.33 -18.55
N SER A 125 -0.95 5.38 -18.25
CA SER A 125 0.12 5.87 -19.13
C SER A 125 1.25 4.85 -19.34
N ALA A 126 1.45 3.97 -18.36
CA ALA A 126 2.42 2.87 -18.42
C ALA A 126 1.88 1.60 -19.10
N GLY A 127 0.64 1.62 -19.61
CA GLY A 127 0.00 0.46 -20.21
C GLY A 127 -0.39 -0.65 -19.22
N VAL A 128 -0.40 -0.33 -17.93
CA VAL A 128 -0.83 -1.27 -16.88
C VAL A 128 -2.36 -1.27 -16.82
N PRO A 129 -3.02 -2.45 -16.89
CA PRO A 129 -4.46 -2.52 -16.81
C PRO A 129 -4.98 -1.94 -15.48
N VAL A 130 -5.99 -1.08 -15.57
CA VAL A 130 -6.71 -0.55 -14.41
C VAL A 130 -8.18 -0.87 -14.53
N VAL A 131 -8.88 -1.04 -13.41
CA VAL A 131 -10.32 -1.31 -13.40
C VAL A 131 -11.04 -0.24 -14.22
N PRO A 132 -11.86 -0.56 -15.26
CA PRO A 132 -12.61 0.43 -16.02
C PRO A 132 -13.48 1.29 -15.10
N GLY A 133 -13.52 2.60 -15.34
CA GLY A 133 -14.27 3.52 -14.47
C GLY A 133 -14.09 4.98 -14.87
N SER A 134 -14.52 5.90 -14.01
CA SER A 134 -14.44 7.33 -14.25
C SER A 134 -12.99 7.86 -14.19
N ASP A 135 -12.69 8.83 -15.05
CA ASP A 135 -11.39 9.53 -15.08
C ASP A 135 -11.30 10.69 -14.06
N GLY A 136 -12.15 10.68 -13.08
CA GLY A 136 -12.30 11.69 -12.06
C GLY A 136 -13.63 11.54 -11.36
N ALA A 137 -13.99 12.57 -10.60
CA ALA A 137 -15.29 12.63 -9.98
C ALA A 137 -16.42 12.68 -11.03
N VAL A 138 -17.54 12.08 -10.67
CA VAL A 138 -18.79 12.11 -11.44
C VAL A 138 -19.75 13.03 -10.70
N ASP A 139 -20.15 14.10 -11.35
CA ASP A 139 -20.91 15.18 -10.71
C ASP A 139 -22.39 14.89 -10.59
N THR A 140 -22.96 14.14 -11.57
CA THR A 140 -24.41 13.84 -11.62
C THR A 140 -24.70 12.36 -11.79
N ALA A 141 -25.89 11.95 -11.36
CA ALA A 141 -26.37 10.58 -11.52
C ALA A 141 -26.55 10.19 -13.01
N GLU A 142 -26.87 11.15 -13.88
CA GLU A 142 -27.03 10.94 -15.34
C GLU A 142 -25.66 10.67 -15.98
N GLN A 143 -24.62 11.42 -15.59
CA GLN A 143 -23.24 11.15 -16.04
C GLN A 143 -22.78 9.77 -15.57
N ALA A 144 -23.05 9.42 -14.30
CA ALA A 144 -22.77 8.10 -13.77
C ALA A 144 -23.45 7.00 -14.56
N LYS A 145 -24.74 7.21 -14.94
CA LYS A 145 -25.50 6.26 -15.75
C LYS A 145 -24.93 6.08 -17.14
N ALA A 146 -24.62 7.17 -17.84
CA ALA A 146 -24.02 7.10 -19.17
C ALA A 146 -22.68 6.37 -19.17
N LEU A 147 -21.85 6.60 -18.14
CA LEU A 147 -20.59 5.89 -17.96
C LEU A 147 -20.82 4.41 -17.65
N ALA A 148 -21.75 4.07 -16.74
CA ALA A 148 -22.09 2.69 -16.40
C ALA A 148 -22.60 1.91 -17.62
N ASP A 149 -23.44 2.54 -18.44
CA ASP A 149 -23.94 1.94 -19.68
C ASP A 149 -22.80 1.65 -20.68
N SER A 150 -21.73 2.46 -20.67
CA SER A 150 -20.55 2.27 -21.55
C SER A 150 -19.61 1.17 -21.08
N ILE A 151 -19.39 1.05 -19.77
CA ILE A 151 -18.48 0.02 -19.19
C ILE A 151 -19.20 -1.29 -18.85
N GLY A 152 -20.52 -1.28 -18.89
CA GLY A 152 -21.39 -2.43 -18.60
C GLY A 152 -21.51 -2.70 -17.09
N TYR A 153 -22.69 -3.22 -16.71
CA TYR A 153 -22.97 -3.64 -15.33
C TYR A 153 -22.34 -5.02 -15.01
N PRO A 154 -22.12 -5.34 -13.73
CA PRO A 154 -22.34 -4.50 -12.56
C PRO A 154 -21.24 -3.44 -12.38
N VAL A 155 -21.59 -2.35 -11.68
CA VAL A 155 -20.66 -1.25 -11.35
C VAL A 155 -20.67 -0.95 -9.85
N LEU A 156 -19.62 -0.27 -9.39
CA LEU A 156 -19.44 0.16 -8.01
C LEU A 156 -19.36 1.68 -7.96
N ILE A 157 -20.27 2.29 -7.22
CA ILE A 157 -20.23 3.70 -6.87
C ILE A 157 -19.38 3.84 -5.59
N LYS A 158 -18.48 4.81 -5.57
CA LYS A 158 -17.59 5.08 -4.43
C LYS A 158 -17.53 6.58 -4.13
N ALA A 159 -17.58 6.95 -2.85
CA ALA A 159 -17.24 8.29 -2.43
C ALA A 159 -15.73 8.52 -2.47
N SER A 160 -15.29 9.72 -2.90
CA SER A 160 -13.88 10.13 -2.91
C SER A 160 -13.28 10.14 -1.49
N ALA A 161 -14.01 10.70 -0.54
CA ALA A 161 -13.62 10.82 0.85
C ALA A 161 -14.00 9.60 1.71
N GLY A 162 -14.45 8.49 1.08
CA GLY A 162 -14.98 7.31 1.77
C GLY A 162 -13.91 6.39 2.36
N GLY A 163 -14.28 5.76 3.48
CA GLY A 163 -13.52 4.71 4.12
C GLY A 163 -14.42 3.71 4.86
N GLY A 164 -13.96 2.47 5.04
CA GLY A 164 -14.73 1.45 5.76
C GLY A 164 -16.04 1.01 5.10
N GLY A 165 -16.18 1.21 3.78
CA GLY A 165 -17.37 0.83 3.02
C GLY A 165 -18.53 1.85 3.03
N ARG A 166 -18.38 2.98 3.73
CA ARG A 166 -19.35 4.08 3.68
C ARG A 166 -19.25 4.84 2.37
N GLY A 167 -20.40 5.29 1.83
CA GLY A 167 -20.45 5.95 0.52
C GLY A 167 -20.16 5.00 -0.64
N MET A 168 -20.35 3.68 -0.47
CA MET A 168 -20.16 2.67 -1.50
C MET A 168 -21.48 1.96 -1.79
N ARG A 169 -21.84 1.83 -3.10
CA ARG A 169 -23.03 1.08 -3.54
C ARG A 169 -22.68 0.20 -4.73
N ARG A 170 -23.13 -1.06 -4.67
CA ARG A 170 -23.04 -2.00 -5.79
C ARG A 170 -24.30 -1.88 -6.63
N VAL A 171 -24.14 -1.70 -7.93
CA VAL A 171 -25.26 -1.54 -8.89
C VAL A 171 -25.18 -2.68 -9.88
N TYR A 172 -26.19 -3.52 -9.89
CA TYR A 172 -26.25 -4.68 -10.78
C TYR A 172 -27.07 -4.42 -12.03
N GLU A 173 -28.10 -3.56 -11.93
CA GLU A 173 -29.04 -3.26 -12.99
C GLU A 173 -29.12 -1.75 -13.25
N PRO A 174 -29.33 -1.30 -14.50
CA PRO A 174 -29.36 0.12 -14.86
C PRO A 174 -30.36 0.97 -14.07
N GLU A 175 -31.52 0.39 -13.72
CA GLU A 175 -32.59 1.07 -12.99
C GLU A 175 -32.21 1.43 -11.56
N GLN A 176 -31.25 0.72 -11.00
CA GLN A 176 -30.78 0.93 -9.62
C GLN A 176 -29.78 2.10 -9.51
N LEU A 177 -29.15 2.53 -10.62
CA LEU A 177 -27.99 3.41 -10.56
C LEU A 177 -28.34 4.77 -9.98
N ILE A 178 -29.34 5.46 -10.52
CA ILE A 178 -29.71 6.82 -10.10
C ILE A 178 -30.06 6.86 -8.59
N PRO A 179 -31.01 6.03 -8.10
CA PRO A 179 -31.34 6.07 -6.66
C PRO A 179 -30.16 5.72 -5.76
N LEU A 180 -29.34 4.72 -6.12
CA LEU A 180 -28.18 4.34 -5.32
C LEU A 180 -27.03 5.38 -5.37
N PHE A 181 -26.91 6.11 -6.47
CA PHE A 181 -25.96 7.21 -6.59
C PHE A 181 -26.32 8.35 -5.63
N GLU A 182 -27.57 8.80 -5.64
CA GLU A 182 -28.05 9.86 -4.77
C GLU A 182 -27.98 9.46 -3.28
N GLU A 183 -28.30 8.22 -2.97
CA GLU A 183 -28.14 7.68 -1.61
C GLU A 183 -26.67 7.70 -1.15
N ALA A 184 -25.74 7.20 -1.98
CA ALA A 184 -24.32 7.18 -1.67
C ALA A 184 -23.75 8.59 -1.52
N ARG A 185 -24.18 9.52 -2.38
CA ARG A 185 -23.77 10.93 -2.34
C ARG A 185 -24.26 11.63 -1.07
N SER A 186 -25.52 11.41 -0.70
CA SER A 186 -26.08 11.96 0.53
C SER A 186 -25.38 11.43 1.79
N GLU A 187 -25.10 10.13 1.83
CA GLU A 187 -24.32 9.52 2.91
C GLU A 187 -22.90 10.10 2.99
N SER A 188 -22.24 10.29 1.84
CA SER A 188 -20.90 10.86 1.77
C SER A 188 -20.87 12.31 2.28
N LEU A 189 -21.83 13.13 1.87
CA LEU A 189 -21.99 14.49 2.35
C LEU A 189 -22.19 14.54 3.87
N ALA A 190 -23.06 13.68 4.40
CA ALA A 190 -23.35 13.64 5.84
C ALA A 190 -22.16 13.13 6.67
N CYS A 191 -21.42 12.14 6.18
CA CYS A 191 -20.31 11.51 6.95
C CYS A 191 -18.96 12.20 6.78
N PHE A 192 -18.69 12.78 5.60
CA PHE A 192 -17.36 13.26 5.23
C PHE A 192 -17.33 14.72 4.75
N GLY A 193 -18.50 15.37 4.61
CA GLY A 193 -18.60 16.74 4.12
C GLY A 193 -18.30 16.90 2.61
N SER A 194 -18.15 15.81 1.86
CA SER A 194 -17.90 15.80 0.43
C SER A 194 -18.89 14.88 -0.29
N GLY A 195 -19.50 15.37 -1.37
CA GLY A 195 -20.39 14.61 -2.25
C GLY A 195 -19.72 14.16 -3.54
N GLU A 196 -18.40 14.17 -3.61
CA GLU A 196 -17.62 13.76 -4.76
C GLU A 196 -17.65 12.23 -4.90
N MET A 197 -18.15 11.75 -6.05
CA MET A 197 -18.38 10.34 -6.31
C MET A 197 -17.56 9.84 -7.49
N TYR A 198 -17.16 8.57 -7.44
CA TYR A 198 -16.49 7.83 -8.52
C TYR A 198 -17.33 6.62 -8.92
N LEU A 199 -17.16 6.18 -10.15
CA LEU A 199 -17.76 4.97 -10.67
C LEU A 199 -16.67 4.05 -11.23
N GLU A 200 -16.76 2.76 -10.93
CA GLU A 200 -15.87 1.76 -11.52
C GLU A 200 -16.59 0.44 -11.78
N LYS A 201 -16.05 -0.38 -12.67
CA LYS A 201 -16.52 -1.74 -12.91
C LYS A 201 -16.45 -2.54 -11.60
N LEU A 202 -17.54 -3.21 -11.24
CA LEU A 202 -17.52 -4.17 -10.13
C LEU A 202 -17.02 -5.51 -10.66
N ILE A 203 -15.87 -5.93 -10.18
CA ILE A 203 -15.35 -7.27 -10.47
C ILE A 203 -15.99 -8.24 -9.47
N VAL A 204 -16.81 -9.16 -9.97
CA VAL A 204 -17.53 -10.12 -9.14
C VAL A 204 -16.65 -11.34 -8.88
N ASN A 205 -16.60 -11.78 -7.62
CA ASN A 205 -15.80 -12.93 -7.18
C ASN A 205 -14.34 -12.86 -7.65
N PRO A 206 -13.65 -11.73 -7.44
CA PRO A 206 -12.26 -11.60 -7.88
C PRO A 206 -11.33 -12.44 -7.01
N ARG A 207 -10.15 -12.75 -7.55
CA ARG A 207 -9.00 -13.13 -6.74
C ARG A 207 -8.11 -11.92 -6.51
N HIS A 208 -7.49 -11.87 -5.35
CA HIS A 208 -6.49 -10.90 -4.99
C HIS A 208 -5.12 -11.52 -5.18
N ILE A 209 -4.43 -11.09 -6.22
CA ILE A 209 -3.09 -11.59 -6.56
C ILE A 209 -2.10 -10.44 -6.41
N GLU A 210 -0.97 -10.69 -5.77
CA GLU A 210 0.09 -9.69 -5.69
C GLU A 210 1.42 -10.22 -6.16
N PHE A 211 2.26 -9.34 -6.69
CA PHE A 211 3.63 -9.66 -7.11
C PHE A 211 4.62 -8.93 -6.22
N GLN A 212 5.61 -9.66 -5.71
CA GLN A 212 6.72 -9.07 -4.99
C GLN A 212 7.65 -8.37 -5.97
N ILE A 213 7.90 -7.09 -5.76
CA ILE A 213 8.81 -6.27 -6.54
C ILE A 213 10.09 -6.00 -5.73
N MET A 214 11.21 -5.97 -6.45
CA MET A 214 12.48 -5.46 -5.97
C MET A 214 13.04 -4.52 -7.04
N ALA A 215 13.47 -3.32 -6.62
CA ALA A 215 14.04 -2.32 -7.51
C ALA A 215 15.29 -1.67 -6.88
N ASP A 216 16.28 -1.36 -7.70
CA ASP A 216 17.48 -0.63 -7.29
C ASP A 216 17.41 0.86 -7.67
N GLY A 217 18.41 1.63 -7.21
CA GLY A 217 18.54 3.06 -7.56
C GLY A 217 19.07 3.32 -8.97
N GLN A 218 19.31 2.27 -9.78
CA GLN A 218 19.82 2.37 -11.15
C GLN A 218 18.73 2.11 -12.21
N GLY A 219 17.49 1.86 -11.75
CA GLY A 219 16.33 1.63 -12.62
C GLY A 219 16.10 0.17 -12.99
N HIS A 220 16.84 -0.78 -12.40
CA HIS A 220 16.53 -2.19 -12.56
C HIS A 220 15.35 -2.55 -11.65
N VAL A 221 14.35 -3.18 -12.24
CA VAL A 221 13.14 -3.63 -11.55
C VAL A 221 12.91 -5.09 -11.91
N ILE A 222 12.75 -5.93 -10.91
CA ILE A 222 12.42 -7.35 -11.05
C ILE A 222 11.21 -7.72 -10.22
N GLN A 223 10.52 -8.77 -10.59
CA GLN A 223 9.50 -9.41 -9.78
C GLN A 223 10.02 -10.77 -9.26
N LEU A 224 9.65 -11.13 -8.04
CA LEU A 224 10.11 -12.34 -7.33
C LEU A 224 9.01 -13.40 -7.18
N GLY A 225 7.95 -13.32 -7.98
CA GLY A 225 6.81 -14.23 -7.96
C GLY A 225 5.56 -13.63 -7.33
N ASP A 226 4.50 -14.44 -7.38
CA ASP A 226 3.15 -14.06 -6.98
C ASP A 226 2.73 -14.71 -5.66
N ARG A 227 1.77 -14.07 -5.01
CA ARG A 227 0.99 -14.59 -3.88
C ARG A 227 -0.49 -14.43 -4.18
N ASP A 228 -1.28 -15.45 -3.80
CA ASP A 228 -2.74 -15.39 -3.79
C ASP A 228 -3.20 -15.02 -2.37
N CYS A 229 -3.74 -13.83 -2.23
CA CYS A 229 -4.19 -13.25 -0.96
C CYS A 229 -5.72 -13.12 -0.90
N SER A 230 -6.45 -14.00 -1.61
CA SER A 230 -7.92 -13.92 -1.74
C SER A 230 -8.65 -14.23 -0.44
N ILE A 231 -8.04 -15.00 0.47
CA ILE A 231 -8.65 -15.34 1.75
C ILE A 231 -8.48 -14.17 2.73
N GLN A 232 -9.52 -13.35 2.81
CA GLN A 232 -9.53 -12.11 3.58
C GLN A 232 -10.74 -12.03 4.52
N ARG A 233 -10.57 -11.30 5.62
CA ARG A 233 -11.66 -10.91 6.52
C ARG A 233 -11.70 -9.40 6.62
N ARG A 234 -12.77 -8.78 6.12
CA ARG A 234 -12.91 -7.31 6.11
C ARG A 234 -11.71 -6.59 5.48
N ASN A 235 -11.26 -7.10 4.33
CA ASN A 235 -10.09 -6.63 3.59
C ASN A 235 -8.73 -6.83 4.30
N GLN A 236 -8.68 -7.66 5.33
CA GLN A 236 -7.44 -8.08 5.96
C GLN A 236 -7.06 -9.47 5.44
N LYS A 237 -5.88 -9.61 4.87
CA LYS A 237 -5.31 -10.87 4.42
C LYS A 237 -5.14 -11.81 5.62
N LEU A 238 -5.64 -13.05 5.54
CA LEU A 238 -5.57 -14.04 6.62
C LEU A 238 -4.68 -15.21 6.25
N LEU A 239 -4.73 -15.63 4.99
CA LEU A 239 -3.93 -16.72 4.46
C LEU A 239 -3.48 -16.35 3.06
N GLU A 240 -2.21 -16.59 2.80
CA GLU A 240 -1.57 -16.36 1.51
C GLU A 240 -0.90 -17.64 1.04
N GLU A 241 -0.98 -17.93 -0.24
CA GLU A 241 -0.27 -19.05 -0.86
C GLU A 241 0.60 -18.56 -2.02
N SER A 242 1.74 -19.19 -2.19
CA SER A 242 2.67 -18.91 -3.29
C SER A 242 3.23 -20.22 -3.86
N PRO A 243 3.25 -20.37 -5.17
CA PRO A 243 2.60 -19.53 -6.18
C PRO A 243 1.08 -19.74 -6.22
N SER A 244 0.35 -18.77 -6.76
CA SER A 244 -1.11 -18.90 -6.96
C SER A 244 -1.43 -20.02 -7.95
N LYS A 245 -2.36 -20.89 -7.56
CA LYS A 245 -2.87 -21.95 -8.43
C LYS A 245 -3.86 -21.45 -9.49
N ALA A 246 -4.31 -20.20 -9.35
CA ALA A 246 -5.22 -19.59 -10.32
C ALA A 246 -4.51 -19.07 -11.58
N LEU A 247 -3.17 -18.94 -11.54
CA LEU A 247 -2.40 -18.39 -12.65
C LEU A 247 -1.84 -19.49 -13.53
N THR A 248 -2.20 -19.45 -14.83
CA THR A 248 -1.43 -20.18 -15.85
C THR A 248 -0.03 -19.55 -16.02
N PRO A 249 0.94 -20.25 -16.59
CA PRO A 249 2.27 -19.67 -16.87
C PRO A 249 2.19 -18.37 -17.67
N GLU A 250 1.35 -18.32 -18.72
CA GLU A 250 1.18 -17.16 -19.59
C GLU A 250 0.54 -15.98 -18.86
N LEU A 251 -0.46 -16.23 -18.00
CA LEU A 251 -1.11 -15.19 -17.21
C LEU A 251 -0.14 -14.64 -16.15
N ARG A 252 0.63 -15.51 -15.50
CA ARG A 252 1.66 -15.13 -14.54
C ARG A 252 2.73 -14.25 -15.18
N GLU A 253 3.19 -14.58 -16.38
CA GLU A 253 4.16 -13.76 -17.11
C GLU A 253 3.58 -12.37 -17.44
N ARG A 254 2.36 -12.31 -17.96
CA ARG A 254 1.68 -11.03 -18.27
C ARG A 254 1.49 -10.14 -17.03
N MET A 255 1.01 -10.73 -15.94
CA MET A 255 0.82 -10.00 -14.68
C MET A 255 2.16 -9.55 -14.07
N GLY A 256 3.18 -10.41 -14.11
CA GLY A 256 4.52 -10.07 -13.66
C GLY A 256 5.15 -8.94 -14.47
N ALA A 257 4.97 -8.95 -15.79
CA ALA A 257 5.41 -7.86 -16.66
C ALA A 257 4.69 -6.55 -16.35
N ALA A 258 3.37 -6.59 -16.10
CA ALA A 258 2.58 -5.44 -15.68
C ALA A 258 3.05 -4.89 -14.32
N ALA A 259 3.38 -5.78 -13.36
CA ALA A 259 3.92 -5.39 -12.07
C ALA A 259 5.26 -4.66 -12.18
N VAL A 260 6.16 -5.16 -13.01
CA VAL A 260 7.46 -4.51 -13.30
C VAL A 260 7.25 -3.15 -13.99
N ALA A 261 6.33 -3.07 -14.96
CA ALA A 261 6.00 -1.82 -15.65
C ALA A 261 5.44 -0.78 -14.68
N ALA A 262 4.53 -1.18 -13.78
CA ALA A 262 3.96 -0.32 -12.75
C ALA A 262 5.04 0.26 -11.81
N ALA A 263 5.92 -0.60 -11.29
CA ALA A 263 6.98 -0.18 -10.38
C ALA A 263 7.99 0.75 -11.08
N ARG A 264 8.35 0.44 -12.34
CA ARG A 264 9.24 1.27 -13.15
C ARG A 264 8.64 2.64 -13.44
N ALA A 265 7.35 2.70 -13.82
CA ALA A 265 6.64 3.95 -14.08
C ALA A 265 6.53 4.84 -12.83
N ALA A 266 6.40 4.23 -11.67
CA ALA A 266 6.39 4.94 -10.40
C ALA A 266 7.78 5.41 -9.94
N GLY A 267 8.86 5.01 -10.60
CA GLY A 267 10.23 5.26 -10.12
C GLY A 267 10.50 4.57 -8.77
N TYR A 268 9.87 3.38 -8.58
CA TYR A 268 9.94 2.66 -7.31
C TYR A 268 11.36 2.15 -7.05
N VAL A 269 11.80 2.26 -5.81
CA VAL A 269 13.08 1.74 -5.32
C VAL A 269 12.83 0.92 -4.07
N ASN A 270 13.59 -0.14 -3.87
CA ASN A 270 13.51 -1.08 -2.77
C ASN A 270 12.43 -2.16 -2.97
N ALA A 271 12.01 -2.83 -1.90
CA ALA A 271 11.03 -3.88 -1.91
C ALA A 271 9.61 -3.32 -1.84
N GLY A 272 8.68 -3.92 -2.58
CA GLY A 272 7.27 -3.56 -2.54
C GLY A 272 6.40 -4.63 -3.17
N THR A 273 5.10 -4.41 -3.16
CA THR A 273 4.13 -5.29 -3.81
C THR A 273 3.27 -4.51 -4.80
N ILE A 274 2.93 -5.16 -5.92
CA ILE A 274 1.90 -4.69 -6.83
C ILE A 274 0.72 -5.65 -6.72
N GLU A 275 -0.41 -5.12 -6.27
CA GLU A 275 -1.63 -5.86 -6.05
C GLU A 275 -2.55 -5.79 -7.26
N PHE A 276 -3.12 -6.92 -7.62
CA PHE A 276 -4.06 -7.06 -8.73
C PHE A 276 -5.38 -7.66 -8.29
N VAL A 277 -6.43 -7.21 -8.94
CA VAL A 277 -7.73 -7.86 -8.95
C VAL A 277 -7.80 -8.73 -10.21
N LEU A 278 -7.88 -10.05 -10.04
CA LEU A 278 -8.03 -11.01 -11.13
C LEU A 278 -9.49 -11.45 -11.23
N ALA A 279 -10.11 -11.17 -12.38
CA ALA A 279 -11.47 -11.58 -12.68
C ALA A 279 -11.54 -13.07 -13.07
N PRO A 280 -12.72 -13.73 -12.95
CA PRO A 280 -12.90 -15.14 -13.30
C PRO A 280 -12.64 -15.48 -14.78
N ASP A 281 -12.73 -14.47 -15.66
CA ASP A 281 -12.46 -14.60 -17.11
C ASP A 281 -10.96 -14.47 -17.46
N GLY A 282 -10.09 -14.29 -16.46
CA GLY A 282 -8.65 -14.13 -16.64
C GLY A 282 -8.21 -12.71 -16.99
N GLN A 283 -9.10 -11.73 -16.98
CA GLN A 283 -8.72 -10.32 -17.01
C GLN A 283 -8.23 -9.89 -15.64
N PHE A 284 -7.21 -9.04 -15.62
CA PHE A 284 -6.64 -8.52 -14.38
C PHE A 284 -6.45 -7.01 -14.43
N TYR A 285 -6.51 -6.41 -13.26
CA TYR A 285 -6.43 -4.97 -13.13
C TYR A 285 -5.60 -4.59 -11.91
#